data_7a9b2cb7c6422dcb076d713f8bdd0777
#
_entry.id   7a9b2cb7c6422dcb076d713f8bdd0777
#
_cell.length_a   1.000
_cell.length_b   1.000
_cell.length_c   1.000
_cell.angle_alpha   90.00
_cell.angle_beta   90.00
_cell.angle_gamma   90.00
#
_symmetry.space_group_name_H-M   'P 1'
#
loop_
_entity.id
_entity.type
_entity.pdbx_description
1 polymer ?
#
loop_
_entity_poly.entity_id
_entity_poly.type
_entity_poly.pdbx_seq_one_letter_code
_entity_poly.pdbx_strand_id
1 'polypeptide(L)'
;MIERWNGLLVYDRQGAKRNASYIKMHEETGEKLNMPIHFLYDTDVMEYLETYRESVDFCMVRTICPALTKQIEARGIPCFNSSFVSEICNHKGKTYDYILKNCEIPLVKTKTFQNIELSEKLLKEYPDYVIKAVDGHGGKQVFLTNESFDSIQKGIAGSDFILQPFVKGSGVDLRVYVIGKEIVGAVKRQA
;
A
#
# COMPACT_ATOMS: atom_id res chain seq x y z
N MET A 1 -24.40 -27.06 6.82
CA MET A 1 -22.99 -27.05 7.32
C MET A 1 -22.40 -25.71 6.94
N ILE A 2 -21.80 -24.98 7.89
CA ILE A 2 -21.06 -23.78 7.56
C ILE A 2 -19.74 -24.25 6.90
N GLU A 3 -19.51 -23.84 5.66
CA GLU A 3 -18.25 -24.13 4.96
C GLU A 3 -17.08 -23.63 5.81
N ARG A 4 -16.05 -24.46 5.96
CA ARG A 4 -14.83 -24.10 6.68
C ARG A 4 -13.85 -23.50 5.65
N TRP A 5 -13.42 -22.28 5.86
CA TRP A 5 -12.47 -21.59 5.02
C TRP A 5 -11.14 -21.45 5.74
N ASN A 6 -10.05 -21.82 5.09
CA ASN A 6 -8.70 -21.76 5.68
C ASN A 6 -7.93 -20.62 5.00
N GLY A 7 -7.49 -19.66 5.79
CA GLY A 7 -6.77 -18.49 5.31
C GLY A 7 -5.29 -18.50 5.67
N LEU A 8 -4.49 -17.84 4.82
CA LEU A 8 -3.13 -17.44 5.16
C LEU A 8 -3.08 -15.95 5.50
N LEU A 9 -2.26 -15.59 6.49
CA LEU A 9 -1.90 -14.22 6.82
C LEU A 9 -0.40 -14.05 6.63
N VAL A 10 0.01 -13.18 5.70
CA VAL A 10 1.41 -13.04 5.28
C VAL A 10 1.95 -11.67 5.62
N TYR A 11 3.08 -11.64 6.34
CA TYR A 11 3.87 -10.44 6.61
C TYR A 11 5.34 -10.68 6.33
N ASP A 12 6.08 -9.61 6.01
CA ASP A 12 7.54 -9.60 6.17
C ASP A 12 7.91 -9.60 7.66
N ARG A 13 9.18 -9.92 7.99
CA ARG A 13 9.65 -10.03 9.38
C ARG A 13 9.47 -8.72 10.17
N GLN A 14 9.68 -7.57 9.57
CA GLN A 14 9.49 -6.28 10.25
C GLN A 14 8.02 -5.95 10.44
N GLY A 15 7.21 -6.21 9.43
CA GLY A 15 5.76 -6.06 9.48
C GLY A 15 5.14 -6.94 10.57
N ALA A 16 5.54 -8.21 10.65
CA ALA A 16 5.09 -9.14 11.67
C ALA A 16 5.43 -8.65 13.09
N LYS A 17 6.67 -8.18 13.31
CA LYS A 17 7.06 -7.62 14.62
C LYS A 17 6.22 -6.42 15.03
N ARG A 18 5.94 -5.50 14.08
CA ARG A 18 5.11 -4.31 14.36
C ARG A 18 3.63 -4.64 14.58
N ASN A 19 3.14 -5.72 14.01
CA ASN A 19 1.73 -6.08 13.97
C ASN A 19 1.42 -7.39 14.72
N ALA A 20 2.26 -7.79 15.68
CA ALA A 20 2.10 -9.06 16.41
C ALA A 20 0.71 -9.19 17.06
N SER A 21 0.16 -8.11 17.62
CA SER A 21 -1.19 -8.11 18.19
C SER A 21 -2.29 -8.29 17.15
N TYR A 22 -2.10 -7.78 15.94
CA TYR A 22 -3.03 -7.99 14.82
C TYR A 22 -2.98 -9.41 14.30
N ILE A 23 -1.80 -10.02 14.21
CA ILE A 23 -1.64 -11.42 13.82
C ILE A 23 -2.44 -12.28 14.79
N LYS A 24 -2.19 -12.14 16.09
CA LYS A 24 -2.92 -12.87 17.14
C LYS A 24 -4.43 -12.65 17.06
N MET A 25 -4.87 -11.41 16.85
CA MET A 25 -6.30 -11.09 16.69
C MET A 25 -6.92 -11.82 15.49
N HIS A 26 -6.22 -11.90 14.35
CA HIS A 26 -6.72 -12.61 13.17
C HIS A 26 -6.84 -14.13 13.44
N GLU A 27 -5.83 -14.74 14.07
CA GLU A 27 -5.84 -16.15 14.42
C GLU A 27 -7.00 -16.45 15.38
N GLU A 28 -7.11 -15.71 16.49
CA GLU A 28 -8.18 -15.89 17.48
C GLU A 28 -9.59 -15.63 16.92
N THR A 29 -9.73 -14.65 16.02
CA THR A 29 -11.01 -14.34 15.40
C THR A 29 -11.35 -15.37 14.32
N GLY A 30 -10.37 -15.80 13.55
CA GLY A 30 -10.53 -16.85 12.56
C GLY A 30 -11.07 -18.15 13.17
N GLU A 31 -10.50 -18.59 14.28
CA GLU A 31 -11.00 -19.77 15.00
C GLU A 31 -12.47 -19.61 15.45
N LYS A 32 -12.84 -18.43 15.99
CA LYS A 32 -14.22 -18.16 16.42
C LYS A 32 -15.23 -18.17 15.26
N LEU A 33 -14.78 -17.80 14.07
CA LEU A 33 -15.60 -17.72 12.87
C LEU A 33 -15.59 -19.01 12.02
N ASN A 34 -14.94 -20.08 12.49
CA ASN A 34 -14.69 -21.30 11.73
C ASN A 34 -13.91 -21.05 10.41
N MET A 35 -13.03 -20.03 10.44
CA MET A 35 -12.15 -19.61 9.37
C MET A 35 -10.71 -19.50 9.88
N PRO A 36 -10.06 -20.62 10.23
CA PRO A 36 -8.72 -20.58 10.81
C PRO A 36 -7.75 -19.85 9.88
N ILE A 37 -6.96 -18.96 10.49
CA ILE A 37 -5.96 -18.14 9.81
C ILE A 37 -4.58 -18.64 10.24
N HIS A 38 -3.76 -19.04 9.29
CA HIS A 38 -2.39 -19.47 9.54
C HIS A 38 -1.40 -18.36 9.16
N PHE A 39 -0.61 -17.91 10.13
CA PHE A 39 0.40 -16.89 9.89
C PHE A 39 1.66 -17.49 9.27
N LEU A 40 2.19 -16.82 8.23
CA LEU A 40 3.47 -17.14 7.59
C LEU A 40 4.29 -15.86 7.33
N TYR A 41 5.62 -16.01 7.34
CA TYR A 41 6.46 -15.00 6.74
C TYR A 41 6.40 -15.08 5.22
N ASP A 42 6.59 -13.95 4.56
CA ASP A 42 6.62 -13.84 3.10
C ASP A 42 7.63 -14.79 2.43
N THR A 43 8.75 -15.04 3.10
CA THR A 43 9.80 -15.99 2.65
C THR A 43 9.35 -17.44 2.63
N ASP A 44 8.38 -17.83 3.45
CA ASP A 44 8.04 -19.23 3.73
C ASP A 44 6.78 -19.67 2.95
N VAL A 45 6.05 -18.69 2.37
CA VAL A 45 4.74 -18.94 1.72
C VAL A 45 4.83 -19.92 0.57
N MET A 46 5.85 -19.78 -0.29
CA MET A 46 5.93 -20.59 -1.50
C MET A 46 6.24 -22.06 -1.18
N GLU A 47 7.13 -22.31 -0.24
CA GLU A 47 7.43 -23.66 0.25
C GLU A 47 6.20 -24.29 0.93
N TYR A 48 5.50 -23.50 1.75
CA TYR A 48 4.26 -23.97 2.38
C TYR A 48 3.21 -24.38 1.35
N LEU A 49 3.02 -23.59 0.30
CA LEU A 49 2.03 -23.86 -0.75
C LEU A 49 2.40 -25.06 -1.65
N GLU A 50 3.64 -25.47 -1.72
CA GLU A 50 4.03 -26.71 -2.41
C GLU A 50 3.41 -27.96 -1.73
N THR A 51 3.28 -27.91 -0.42
CA THR A 51 2.75 -29.03 0.37
C THR A 51 1.25 -28.90 0.66
N TYR A 52 0.77 -27.68 0.95
CA TYR A 52 -0.55 -27.46 1.54
C TYR A 52 -1.50 -26.63 0.65
N ARG A 53 -1.23 -26.54 -0.67
CA ARG A 53 -2.04 -25.72 -1.61
C ARG A 53 -3.54 -26.00 -1.51
N GLU A 54 -3.91 -27.28 -1.51
CA GLU A 54 -5.33 -27.70 -1.54
C GLU A 54 -6.08 -27.41 -0.22
N SER A 55 -5.37 -27.04 0.83
CA SER A 55 -5.95 -26.67 2.12
C SER A 55 -6.04 -25.15 2.34
N VAL A 56 -5.72 -24.34 1.31
CA VAL A 56 -5.74 -22.86 1.41
C VAL A 56 -6.79 -22.30 0.49
N ASP A 57 -7.78 -21.60 1.06
CA ASP A 57 -8.89 -20.99 0.34
C ASP A 57 -8.65 -19.53 -0.01
N PHE A 58 -7.88 -18.79 0.81
CA PHE A 58 -7.54 -17.39 0.56
C PHE A 58 -6.26 -16.97 1.27
N CYS A 59 -5.70 -15.83 0.84
CA CYS A 59 -4.50 -15.27 1.44
C CYS A 59 -4.65 -13.77 1.70
N MET A 60 -4.37 -13.34 2.92
CA MET A 60 -4.25 -11.92 3.31
C MET A 60 -2.78 -11.51 3.26
N VAL A 61 -2.36 -10.87 2.18
CA VAL A 61 -0.97 -10.41 2.01
C VAL A 61 -0.84 -9.00 2.57
N ARG A 62 -0.10 -8.85 3.65
CA ARG A 62 0.09 -7.60 4.37
C ARG A 62 1.47 -6.96 4.15
N THR A 63 2.35 -7.65 3.46
CA THR A 63 3.60 -7.09 2.94
C THR A 63 3.38 -6.47 1.56
N ILE A 64 4.19 -5.47 1.20
CA ILE A 64 4.13 -4.85 -0.13
C ILE A 64 5.05 -5.65 -1.05
N CYS A 65 4.55 -6.74 -1.58
CA CYS A 65 5.23 -7.60 -2.53
C CYS A 65 4.27 -8.10 -3.63
N PRO A 66 3.97 -7.26 -4.66
CA PRO A 66 3.06 -7.66 -5.73
C PRO A 66 3.51 -8.93 -6.46
N ALA A 67 4.83 -9.14 -6.58
CA ALA A 67 5.37 -10.34 -7.23
C ALA A 67 5.02 -11.63 -6.48
N LEU A 68 5.16 -11.66 -5.15
CA LEU A 68 4.74 -12.79 -4.33
C LEU A 68 3.23 -12.99 -4.43
N THR A 69 2.45 -11.91 -4.30
CA THR A 69 0.99 -11.98 -4.41
C THR A 69 0.56 -12.57 -5.74
N LYS A 70 1.19 -12.17 -6.84
CA LYS A 70 0.93 -12.71 -8.18
C LYS A 70 1.25 -14.21 -8.29
N GLN A 71 2.30 -14.68 -7.62
CA GLN A 71 2.65 -16.09 -7.58
C GLN A 71 1.62 -16.92 -6.79
N ILE A 72 1.08 -16.37 -5.70
CA ILE A 72 0.01 -17.01 -4.92
C ILE A 72 -1.29 -17.07 -5.76
N GLU A 73 -1.67 -15.97 -6.41
CA GLU A 73 -2.84 -15.90 -7.29
C GLU A 73 -2.73 -16.87 -8.48
N ALA A 74 -1.54 -17.03 -9.04
CA ALA A 74 -1.29 -18.00 -10.13
C ALA A 74 -1.55 -19.47 -9.72
N ARG A 75 -1.60 -19.75 -8.43
CA ARG A 75 -2.00 -21.05 -7.87
C ARG A 75 -3.52 -21.16 -7.63
N GLY A 76 -4.29 -20.16 -8.07
CA GLY A 76 -5.74 -20.10 -7.89
C GLY A 76 -6.19 -19.72 -6.48
N ILE A 77 -5.32 -19.11 -5.66
CA ILE A 77 -5.66 -18.62 -4.33
C ILE A 77 -5.98 -17.12 -4.41
N PRO A 78 -7.21 -16.68 -4.08
CA PRO A 78 -7.56 -15.27 -4.04
C PRO A 78 -6.76 -14.55 -2.96
N CYS A 79 -6.19 -13.39 -3.30
CA CYS A 79 -5.39 -12.59 -2.39
C CYS A 79 -6.08 -11.27 -2.02
N PHE A 80 -5.94 -10.87 -0.77
CA PHE A 80 -6.44 -9.60 -0.21
C PHE A 80 -5.26 -8.82 0.42
N ASN A 81 -4.83 -7.69 -0.21
CA ASN A 81 -5.32 -7.21 -1.51
C ASN A 81 -4.69 -8.01 -2.65
N SER A 82 -5.34 -7.96 -3.84
CA SER A 82 -4.80 -8.60 -5.03
C SER A 82 -3.45 -8.00 -5.45
N SER A 83 -2.68 -8.74 -6.26
CA SER A 83 -1.41 -8.26 -6.81
C SER A 83 -1.58 -6.97 -7.60
N PHE A 84 -2.67 -6.85 -8.37
CA PHE A 84 -3.02 -5.66 -9.11
C PHE A 84 -3.22 -4.45 -8.18
N VAL A 85 -4.04 -4.59 -7.12
CA VAL A 85 -4.26 -3.52 -6.15
C VAL A 85 -2.97 -3.18 -5.42
N SER A 86 -2.19 -4.18 -5.02
CA SER A 86 -0.91 -3.97 -4.35
C SER A 86 0.09 -3.20 -5.21
N GLU A 87 0.16 -3.49 -6.51
CA GLU A 87 1.05 -2.81 -7.44
C GLU A 87 0.63 -1.35 -7.69
N ILE A 88 -0.67 -1.11 -7.89
CA ILE A 88 -1.18 0.23 -8.21
C ILE A 88 -1.19 1.11 -6.96
N CYS A 89 -1.78 0.64 -5.86
CA CYS A 89 -2.05 1.49 -4.69
C CYS A 89 -0.81 1.79 -3.83
N ASN A 90 0.28 1.06 -4.00
CA ASN A 90 1.55 1.34 -3.31
C ASN A 90 2.52 2.21 -4.13
N HIS A 91 2.11 2.70 -5.29
CA HIS A 91 2.92 3.56 -6.15
C HIS A 91 2.13 4.79 -6.58
N LYS A 92 2.44 5.97 -6.02
CA LYS A 92 1.66 7.20 -6.19
C LYS A 92 1.44 7.62 -7.65
N GLY A 93 2.46 7.46 -8.51
CA GLY A 93 2.34 7.74 -9.95
C GLY A 93 1.34 6.79 -10.62
N LYS A 94 1.51 5.47 -10.42
CA LYS A 94 0.57 4.47 -10.99
C LYS A 94 -0.86 4.66 -10.47
N THR A 95 -1.02 4.99 -9.18
CA THR A 95 -2.34 5.30 -8.61
C THR A 95 -2.98 6.49 -9.32
N TYR A 96 -2.22 7.58 -9.52
CA TYR A 96 -2.71 8.76 -10.22
C TYR A 96 -3.14 8.44 -11.66
N ASP A 97 -2.28 7.77 -12.41
CA ASP A 97 -2.53 7.41 -13.82
C ASP A 97 -3.75 6.48 -13.96
N TYR A 98 -3.87 5.51 -13.04
CA TYR A 98 -5.00 4.60 -13.01
C TYR A 98 -6.33 5.33 -12.75
N ILE A 99 -6.37 6.20 -11.74
CA ILE A 99 -7.57 6.96 -11.38
C ILE A 99 -7.92 7.94 -12.50
N LEU A 100 -6.94 8.65 -13.05
CA LEU A 100 -7.14 9.59 -14.16
C LEU A 100 -7.77 8.91 -15.38
N LYS A 101 -7.37 7.67 -15.66
CA LYS A 101 -7.85 6.91 -16.82
C LYS A 101 -9.21 6.24 -16.59
N ASN A 102 -9.51 5.82 -15.37
CA ASN A 102 -10.62 4.90 -15.08
C ASN A 102 -11.71 5.49 -14.19
N CYS A 103 -11.51 6.70 -13.64
CA CYS A 103 -12.46 7.31 -12.71
C CYS A 103 -12.72 8.78 -13.08
N GLU A 104 -13.97 9.20 -12.95
CA GLU A 104 -14.38 10.61 -13.15
C GLU A 104 -14.40 11.37 -11.82
N ILE A 105 -13.25 11.43 -11.14
CA ILE A 105 -13.11 12.15 -9.86
C ILE A 105 -12.08 13.28 -9.99
N PRO A 106 -12.27 14.40 -9.27
CA PRO A 106 -11.28 15.47 -9.24
C PRO A 106 -9.96 15.00 -8.65
N LEU A 107 -8.86 15.25 -9.34
CA LEU A 107 -7.51 14.92 -8.89
C LEU A 107 -6.63 16.18 -8.84
N VAL A 108 -5.71 16.21 -7.89
CA VAL A 108 -4.61 17.19 -7.90
C VAL A 108 -3.69 16.84 -9.06
N LYS A 109 -3.41 17.80 -9.95
CA LYS A 109 -2.49 17.57 -11.08
C LYS A 109 -1.17 17.03 -10.57
N THR A 110 -0.76 15.89 -11.13
CA THR A 110 0.43 15.17 -10.71
C THR A 110 1.35 14.98 -11.91
N LYS A 111 2.65 15.18 -11.71
CA LYS A 111 3.68 14.82 -12.67
C LYS A 111 4.60 13.80 -12.03
N THR A 112 4.94 12.74 -12.75
CA THR A 112 5.88 11.71 -12.30
C THR A 112 7.23 11.93 -12.99
N PHE A 113 8.31 11.79 -12.23
CA PHE A 113 9.68 11.95 -12.66
C PHE A 113 10.53 10.77 -12.20
N GLN A 114 11.54 10.45 -12.98
CA GLN A 114 12.56 9.51 -12.56
C GLN A 114 13.52 10.19 -11.58
N ASN A 115 14.12 9.43 -10.68
CA ASN A 115 15.06 9.97 -9.69
C ASN A 115 16.22 10.77 -10.32
N ILE A 116 16.72 10.33 -11.47
CA ILE A 116 17.82 11.01 -12.19
C ILE A 116 17.48 12.44 -12.64
N GLU A 117 16.19 12.78 -12.73
CA GLU A 117 15.71 14.11 -13.11
C GLU A 117 15.72 15.09 -11.95
N LEU A 118 15.92 14.61 -10.70
CA LEU A 118 15.94 15.44 -9.50
C LEU A 118 17.12 16.40 -9.53
N SER A 119 16.84 17.69 -9.56
CA SER A 119 17.83 18.76 -9.60
C SER A 119 17.29 20.05 -9.01
N GLU A 120 18.17 20.94 -8.54
CA GLU A 120 17.77 22.28 -8.10
C GLU A 120 17.04 23.07 -9.20
N LYS A 121 17.43 22.87 -10.46
CA LYS A 121 16.79 23.52 -11.60
C LYS A 121 15.34 23.07 -11.70
N LEU A 122 15.08 21.75 -11.65
CA LEU A 122 13.74 21.21 -11.70
C LEU A 122 12.88 21.78 -10.56
N LEU A 123 13.38 21.80 -9.32
CA LEU A 123 12.63 22.31 -8.18
C LEU A 123 12.26 23.79 -8.32
N LYS A 124 13.14 24.60 -8.91
CA LYS A 124 12.88 26.03 -9.20
C LYS A 124 11.79 26.24 -10.27
N GLU A 125 11.60 25.27 -11.17
CA GLU A 125 10.52 25.30 -12.18
C GLU A 125 9.14 25.02 -11.58
N TYR A 126 9.10 24.44 -10.36
CA TYR A 126 7.86 24.07 -9.65
C TYR A 126 7.81 24.72 -8.24
N PRO A 127 7.78 26.06 -8.15
CA PRO A 127 7.64 26.73 -6.85
C PRO A 127 6.28 26.37 -6.23
N ASP A 128 6.22 26.28 -4.91
CA ASP A 128 5.01 25.92 -4.14
C ASP A 128 4.39 24.56 -4.49
N TYR A 129 5.22 23.61 -4.90
CA TYR A 129 4.84 22.21 -5.09
C TYR A 129 5.27 21.34 -3.91
N VAL A 130 4.66 20.17 -3.82
CA VAL A 130 5.06 19.10 -2.94
C VAL A 130 5.72 18.01 -3.77
N ILE A 131 6.91 17.60 -3.37
CA ILE A 131 7.61 16.42 -3.91
C ILE A 131 7.37 15.23 -2.98
N LYS A 132 7.07 14.07 -3.55
CA LYS A 132 6.82 12.83 -2.79
C LYS A 132 7.47 11.66 -3.49
N ALA A 133 8.20 10.80 -2.77
CA ALA A 133 8.63 9.52 -3.32
C ALA A 133 7.42 8.68 -3.75
N VAL A 134 7.52 8.02 -4.91
CA VAL A 134 6.38 7.25 -5.47
C VAL A 134 5.96 6.09 -4.57
N ASP A 135 6.91 5.48 -3.88
CA ASP A 135 6.77 4.34 -2.97
C ASP A 135 6.83 4.73 -1.48
N GLY A 136 6.93 6.04 -1.18
CA GLY A 136 7.01 6.55 0.18
C GLY A 136 5.74 6.33 1.00
N HIS A 137 5.89 6.01 2.28
CA HIS A 137 4.81 5.73 3.21
C HIS A 137 4.87 6.59 4.47
N GLY A 138 3.71 6.85 5.07
CA GLY A 138 3.60 7.51 6.38
C GLY A 138 4.07 8.98 6.40
N GLY A 139 4.10 9.66 5.27
CA GLY A 139 4.48 11.08 5.19
C GLY A 139 5.98 11.38 5.32
N LYS A 140 6.83 10.38 5.50
CA LYS A 140 8.27 10.56 5.77
C LYS A 140 9.09 11.06 4.57
N GLN A 141 8.59 10.86 3.36
CA GLN A 141 9.24 11.21 2.10
C GLN A 141 8.38 12.23 1.33
N VAL A 142 7.98 13.28 2.03
CA VAL A 142 7.14 14.37 1.51
C VAL A 142 7.78 15.68 1.91
N PHE A 143 8.12 16.52 0.93
CA PHE A 143 8.83 17.78 1.11
C PHE A 143 8.17 18.87 0.29
N LEU A 144 8.35 20.12 0.70
CA LEU A 144 8.06 21.26 -0.17
C LEU A 144 9.23 21.50 -1.12
N THR A 145 8.95 21.92 -2.35
CA THR A 145 10.00 22.18 -3.35
C THR A 145 10.91 23.36 -3.01
N ASN A 146 10.53 24.20 -2.06
CA ASN A 146 11.33 25.32 -1.53
C ASN A 146 12.22 24.94 -0.32
N GLU A 147 12.19 23.69 0.13
CA GLU A 147 13.14 23.16 1.12
C GLU A 147 14.54 22.99 0.50
N SER A 148 15.55 22.77 1.35
CA SER A 148 16.91 22.59 0.84
C SER A 148 17.02 21.37 -0.08
N PHE A 149 17.74 21.49 -1.18
CA PHE A 149 17.95 20.42 -2.14
C PHE A 149 18.53 19.17 -1.46
N ASP A 150 19.51 19.35 -0.59
CA ASP A 150 20.15 18.24 0.16
C ASP A 150 19.14 17.47 1.03
N SER A 151 18.19 18.17 1.65
CA SER A 151 17.14 17.56 2.47
C SER A 151 16.22 16.72 1.59
N ILE A 152 15.77 17.28 0.47
CA ILE A 152 14.90 16.61 -0.49
C ILE A 152 15.62 15.39 -1.07
N GLN A 153 16.85 15.54 -1.55
CA GLN A 153 17.62 14.47 -2.17
C GLN A 153 17.83 13.28 -1.20
N LYS A 154 18.22 13.58 0.04
CA LYS A 154 18.37 12.55 1.09
C LYS A 154 17.03 11.88 1.42
N GLY A 155 15.95 12.66 1.49
CA GLY A 155 14.64 12.17 1.86
C GLY A 155 13.97 11.32 0.79
N ILE A 156 14.14 11.64 -0.50
CA ILE A 156 13.66 10.84 -1.63
C ILE A 156 14.47 9.53 -1.76
N ALA A 157 15.73 9.53 -1.28
CA ALA A 157 16.56 8.32 -1.13
C ALA A 157 16.68 7.45 -2.39
N GLY A 158 16.78 8.06 -3.55
CA GLY A 158 16.94 7.36 -4.83
C GLY A 158 15.65 6.84 -5.48
N SER A 159 14.49 7.05 -4.85
CA SER A 159 13.19 6.71 -5.45
C SER A 159 12.82 7.68 -6.57
N ASP A 160 12.05 7.19 -7.55
CA ASP A 160 11.28 8.06 -8.42
C ASP A 160 10.29 8.89 -7.60
N PHE A 161 9.84 10.00 -8.12
CA PHE A 161 9.01 10.93 -7.36
C PHE A 161 7.88 11.55 -8.18
N ILE A 162 6.92 12.11 -7.48
CA ILE A 162 5.87 12.92 -8.06
C ILE A 162 5.97 14.37 -7.57
N LEU A 163 5.57 15.30 -8.42
CA LEU A 163 5.34 16.69 -8.08
C LEU A 163 3.84 17.01 -8.18
N GLN A 164 3.32 17.64 -7.13
CA GLN A 164 1.94 18.11 -7.05
C GLN A 164 1.90 19.56 -6.56
N PRO A 165 1.02 20.44 -7.08
CA PRO A 165 0.80 21.76 -6.49
C PRO A 165 0.49 21.60 -4.99
N PHE A 166 1.05 22.47 -4.16
CA PHE A 166 0.70 22.51 -2.75
C PHE A 166 -0.74 23.04 -2.59
N VAL A 167 -1.64 22.17 -2.16
CA VAL A 167 -3.03 22.55 -1.88
C VAL A 167 -3.12 23.03 -0.45
N LYS A 168 -3.33 24.36 -0.29
CA LYS A 168 -3.61 24.94 1.03
C LYS A 168 -4.95 24.40 1.52
N GLY A 169 -4.91 23.61 2.57
CA GLY A 169 -6.09 23.01 3.19
C GLY A 169 -6.20 23.42 4.66
N SER A 170 -7.29 23.02 5.29
CA SER A 170 -7.54 23.23 6.72
C SER A 170 -6.71 22.31 7.63
N GLY A 171 -5.78 21.50 7.09
CA GLY A 171 -5.11 20.43 7.84
C GLY A 171 -6.05 19.29 8.20
N VAL A 172 -7.19 19.19 7.52
CA VAL A 172 -8.21 18.16 7.79
C VAL A 172 -8.28 17.21 6.60
N ASP A 173 -8.27 15.92 6.89
CA ASP A 173 -8.59 14.85 5.93
C ASP A 173 -9.68 13.92 6.45
N LEU A 174 -10.38 13.28 5.52
CA LEU A 174 -11.36 12.25 5.81
C LEU A 174 -10.80 10.89 5.42
N ARG A 175 -10.79 9.96 6.37
CA ARG A 175 -10.51 8.56 6.11
C ARG A 175 -11.82 7.77 6.10
N VAL A 176 -12.17 7.25 4.93
CA VAL A 176 -13.35 6.41 4.74
C VAL A 176 -12.93 4.95 4.77
N TYR A 177 -13.62 4.14 5.55
CA TYR A 177 -13.42 2.69 5.63
C TYR A 177 -14.50 1.99 4.81
N VAL A 178 -14.06 1.12 3.92
CA VAL A 178 -14.94 0.37 3.01
C VAL A 178 -14.63 -1.12 3.18
N ILE A 179 -15.68 -1.94 3.32
CA ILE A 179 -15.60 -3.40 3.35
C ILE A 179 -16.49 -3.92 2.22
N GLY A 180 -15.89 -4.60 1.26
CA GLY A 180 -16.61 -4.96 0.04
C GLY A 180 -17.07 -3.71 -0.71
N LYS A 181 -18.40 -3.48 -0.77
CA LYS A 181 -19.03 -2.30 -1.38
C LYS A 181 -19.64 -1.34 -0.36
N GLU A 182 -19.54 -1.65 0.91
CA GLU A 182 -20.20 -0.94 2.02
C GLU A 182 -19.25 0.04 2.69
N ILE A 183 -19.68 1.29 2.90
CA ILE A 183 -18.98 2.24 3.74
C ILE A 183 -19.33 1.94 5.19
N VAL A 184 -18.37 1.38 5.94
CA VAL A 184 -18.58 0.97 7.34
C VAL A 184 -18.24 2.06 8.35
N GLY A 185 -17.59 3.13 7.91
CA GLY A 185 -17.27 4.27 8.78
C GLY A 185 -16.41 5.31 8.11
N ALA A 186 -16.34 6.48 8.73
CA ALA A 186 -15.44 7.57 8.33
C ALA A 186 -14.87 8.26 9.57
N VAL A 187 -13.60 8.67 9.50
CA VAL A 187 -12.91 9.40 10.55
C VAL A 187 -12.35 10.69 9.98
N LYS A 188 -12.73 11.80 10.58
CA LYS A 188 -12.10 13.10 10.33
C LYS A 188 -10.80 13.16 11.11
N ARG A 189 -9.69 13.44 10.43
CA ARG A 189 -8.39 13.65 11.06
C ARG A 189 -7.98 15.11 10.89
N GLN A 190 -7.37 15.65 11.92
CA GLN A 190 -6.82 17.00 11.90
C GLN A 190 -5.33 16.90 12.25
N ALA A 191 -4.47 17.49 11.39
CA ALA A 191 -3.03 17.62 11.61
C ALA A 191 -2.73 18.74 12.59
#